data_be00e7bcf5a874fa29db02e8c86cdc7a
#
_entry.id   be00e7bcf5a874fa29db02e8c86cdc7a
#
_cell.length_a   1.000
_cell.length_b   1.000
_cell.length_c   1.000
_cell.angle_alpha   90.00
_cell.angle_beta   90.00
_cell.angle_gamma   90.00
#
_symmetry.space_group_name_H-M   'P 1'
#
loop_
_entity.id
_entity.type
_entity.pdbx_description
1 polymer ?
#
loop_
_entity_poly.entity_id
_entity_poly.type
_entity_poly.pdbx_seq_one_letter_code
_entity_poly.pdbx_strand_id
1 'polypeptide(L)'
;AFLVWWGWPIWLLIVLAVPAVIFNWPALRLRVVTTPLMRFIKKAGLLPVISKTEREALDAGTVWFEGELFSGKPDFARLQKEAYPELTEEEQAFLDGPVEEVCCMTDDWEVFQRRDLSPQSWQYLRDNGFFGMIIPKEYGGLDFSPTAVSAVIAKLSSRCIPLGITAMLPNSLGPAELLVHYGTDEQKKTLLPRLAAGKEIPCFALTEPHAGSDAGGIRANGVVFKGQDGTLMMRLNMEKRYITLASRATILGVAFKLSDP
;
A
#
# COMPACT_ATOMS: atom_id res chain seq x y z
N ALA A 1 15.37 2.53 43.64
CA ALA A 1 15.77 1.52 44.63
C ALA A 1 17.12 0.87 44.28
N PHE A 2 17.28 0.32 43.06
CA PHE A 2 18.50 -0.38 42.61
C PHE A 2 19.76 0.50 42.65
N LEU A 3 19.66 1.75 42.15
CA LEU A 3 20.79 2.68 42.10
C LEU A 3 21.24 3.14 43.50
N VAL A 4 20.31 3.24 44.44
CA VAL A 4 20.62 3.58 45.87
C VAL A 4 21.38 2.44 46.53
N TRP A 5 21.02 1.20 46.25
CA TRP A 5 21.67 0.01 46.81
C TRP A 5 23.13 -0.13 46.36
N TRP A 6 23.50 0.39 45.15
CA TRP A 6 24.86 0.38 44.64
C TRP A 6 25.71 1.56 45.08
N GLY A 7 25.23 2.40 46.06
CA GLY A 7 26.00 3.51 46.60
C GLY A 7 26.26 4.68 45.64
N TRP A 8 25.39 4.87 44.65
CA TRP A 8 25.52 5.98 43.74
C TRP A 8 25.33 7.32 44.44
N PRO A 9 26.15 8.36 44.16
CA PRO A 9 26.06 9.64 44.82
C PRO A 9 24.70 10.31 44.58
N ILE A 10 24.12 10.90 45.63
CA ILE A 10 22.75 11.49 45.63
C ILE A 10 22.58 12.51 44.50
N TRP A 11 23.60 13.30 44.19
CA TRP A 11 23.51 14.28 43.09
C TRP A 11 23.24 13.61 41.72
N LEU A 12 23.79 12.42 41.47
CA LEU A 12 23.57 11.67 40.23
C LEU A 12 22.12 11.17 40.14
N LEU A 13 21.55 10.76 41.26
CA LEU A 13 20.13 10.38 41.35
C LEU A 13 19.22 11.57 41.03
N ILE A 14 19.59 12.78 41.50
CA ILE A 14 18.84 14.02 41.20
C ILE A 14 18.95 14.35 39.70
N VAL A 15 20.16 14.24 39.12
CA VAL A 15 20.42 14.49 37.67
C VAL A 15 19.59 13.55 36.81
N LEU A 16 19.39 12.31 37.22
CA LEU A 16 18.56 11.33 36.50
C LEU A 16 17.05 11.51 36.80
N ALA A 17 16.69 11.84 38.04
CA ALA A 17 15.29 11.99 38.45
C ALA A 17 14.60 13.20 37.81
N VAL A 18 15.30 14.33 37.67
CA VAL A 18 14.72 15.55 37.08
C VAL A 18 14.25 15.32 35.65
N PRO A 19 15.07 14.82 34.70
CA PRO A 19 14.61 14.45 33.36
C PRO A 19 13.52 13.39 33.39
N ALA A 20 13.67 12.36 34.24
CA ALA A 20 12.67 11.30 34.35
C ALA A 20 11.30 11.85 34.73
N VAL A 21 11.22 12.77 35.70
CA VAL A 21 9.97 13.44 36.09
C VAL A 21 9.45 14.31 34.94
N ILE A 22 10.31 15.12 34.31
CA ILE A 22 9.89 16.01 33.23
C ILE A 22 9.29 15.19 32.05
N PHE A 23 9.95 14.11 31.66
CA PHE A 23 9.50 13.33 30.49
C PHE A 23 8.33 12.39 30.78
N ASN A 24 8.20 11.88 32.01
CA ASN A 24 7.11 10.97 32.38
C ASN A 24 5.86 11.67 32.91
N TRP A 25 5.93 12.94 33.29
CA TRP A 25 4.75 13.71 33.68
C TRP A 25 4.21 14.53 32.51
N PRO A 26 3.08 14.09 31.85
CA PRO A 26 2.61 14.67 30.60
C PRO A 26 2.40 16.18 30.63
N ALA A 27 1.78 16.73 31.72
CA ALA A 27 1.52 18.15 31.85
C ALA A 27 2.82 18.96 31.92
N LEU A 28 3.81 18.47 32.68
CA LEU A 28 5.12 19.13 32.82
C LEU A 28 5.90 19.03 31.48
N ARG A 29 5.94 17.87 30.86
CA ARG A 29 6.56 17.67 29.55
C ARG A 29 5.97 18.60 28.49
N LEU A 30 4.65 18.69 28.41
CA LEU A 30 3.98 19.58 27.45
C LEU A 30 4.40 21.02 27.65
N ARG A 31 4.44 21.49 28.88
CA ARG A 31 4.74 22.89 29.22
C ARG A 31 6.22 23.26 29.04
N VAL A 32 7.14 22.39 29.46
CA VAL A 32 8.56 22.70 29.57
C VAL A 32 9.35 22.25 28.33
N VAL A 33 8.92 21.19 27.67
CA VAL A 33 9.66 20.60 26.53
C VAL A 33 8.87 20.74 25.23
N THR A 34 7.68 20.12 25.17
CA THR A 34 6.98 19.95 23.87
C THR A 34 6.51 21.29 23.30
N THR A 35 5.86 22.14 24.10
CA THR A 35 5.34 23.42 23.60
C THR A 35 6.45 24.40 23.18
N PRO A 36 7.54 24.62 23.95
CA PRO A 36 8.65 25.46 23.49
C PRO A 36 9.32 24.91 22.24
N LEU A 37 9.58 23.61 22.18
CA LEU A 37 10.18 22.95 21.04
C LEU A 37 9.32 23.10 19.79
N MET A 38 8.02 22.84 19.87
CA MET A 38 7.10 23.00 18.75
C MET A 38 6.98 24.45 18.27
N ARG A 39 7.01 25.42 19.19
CA ARG A 39 7.08 26.84 18.81
C ARG A 39 8.35 27.17 18.06
N PHE A 40 9.47 26.65 18.51
CA PHE A 40 10.76 26.81 17.80
C PHE A 40 10.72 26.20 16.41
N ILE A 41 10.30 24.94 16.27
CA ILE A 41 10.18 24.21 15.00
C ILE A 41 9.29 24.97 14.02
N LYS A 42 8.11 25.45 14.48
CA LYS A 42 7.20 26.25 13.66
C LYS A 42 7.83 27.56 13.20
N LYS A 43 8.49 28.27 14.13
CA LYS A 43 9.16 29.56 13.81
C LYS A 43 10.35 29.39 12.86
N ALA A 44 11.05 28.29 12.97
CA ALA A 44 12.18 27.96 12.11
C ALA A 44 11.77 27.40 10.74
N GLY A 45 10.48 27.19 10.47
CA GLY A 45 9.98 26.63 9.20
C GLY A 45 10.42 25.20 8.93
N LEU A 46 10.70 24.42 9.99
CA LEU A 46 11.19 23.04 9.87
C LEU A 46 10.07 22.02 9.64
N LEU A 47 8.79 22.42 9.72
CA LEU A 47 7.69 21.55 9.39
C LEU A 47 7.53 21.45 7.87
N PRO A 48 7.21 20.24 7.34
CA PRO A 48 6.91 20.10 5.93
C PRO A 48 5.69 20.94 5.55
N VAL A 49 5.73 21.49 4.35
CA VAL A 49 4.57 22.22 3.79
C VAL A 49 3.57 21.18 3.31
N ILE A 50 2.37 21.24 3.87
CA ILE A 50 1.25 20.40 3.45
C ILE A 50 0.66 21.01 2.17
N SER A 51 0.55 20.21 1.10
CA SER A 51 -0.07 20.62 -0.16
C SER A 51 -1.57 20.87 0.00
N LYS A 52 -2.19 21.49 -1.00
CA LYS A 52 -3.65 21.72 -1.00
C LYS A 52 -4.41 20.38 -0.99
N THR A 53 -3.97 19.43 -1.80
CA THR A 53 -4.60 18.09 -1.92
C THR A 53 -4.43 17.26 -0.67
N GLU A 54 -3.25 17.29 -0.02
CA GLU A 54 -3.05 16.67 1.28
C GLU A 54 -3.95 17.28 2.37
N ARG A 55 -4.13 18.59 2.35
CA ARG A 55 -5.04 19.28 3.28
C ARG A 55 -6.49 18.86 3.07
N GLU A 56 -6.94 18.81 1.82
CA GLU A 56 -8.29 18.34 1.48
C GLU A 56 -8.52 16.91 1.96
N ALA A 57 -7.53 16.02 1.81
CA ALA A 57 -7.60 14.65 2.32
C ALA A 57 -7.66 14.59 3.85
N LEU A 58 -6.87 15.40 4.56
CA LEU A 58 -6.90 15.51 6.02
C LEU A 58 -8.21 16.09 6.54
N ASP A 59 -8.75 17.10 5.85
CA ASP A 59 -10.00 17.77 6.22
C ASP A 59 -11.23 16.88 5.96
N ALA A 60 -11.14 15.92 5.03
CA ALA A 60 -12.16 14.90 4.81
C ALA A 60 -12.37 13.97 6.02
N GLY A 61 -11.35 13.82 6.88
CA GLY A 61 -11.49 13.37 8.27
C GLY A 61 -11.83 11.91 8.51
N THR A 62 -11.84 11.06 7.47
CA THR A 62 -12.10 9.63 7.60
C THR A 62 -10.80 8.84 7.80
N VAL A 63 -10.24 8.94 9.00
CA VAL A 63 -9.08 8.12 9.40
C VAL A 63 -9.57 7.12 10.43
N TRP A 64 -9.34 5.85 10.19
CA TRP A 64 -9.71 4.80 11.14
C TRP A 64 -8.79 4.83 12.37
N PHE A 65 -8.36 3.69 12.87
CA PHE A 65 -7.55 3.54 14.08
C PHE A 65 -6.16 4.20 13.97
N GLU A 66 -5.63 4.36 12.76
CA GLU A 66 -4.35 5.04 12.51
C GLU A 66 -4.34 6.47 13.06
N GLY A 67 -5.46 7.19 12.99
CA GLY A 67 -5.58 8.53 13.59
C GLY A 67 -5.34 8.53 15.10
N GLU A 68 -5.79 7.49 15.81
CA GLU A 68 -5.56 7.32 17.23
C GLU A 68 -4.10 6.97 17.54
N LEU A 69 -3.48 6.09 16.74
CA LEU A 69 -2.06 5.75 16.87
C LEU A 69 -1.18 6.99 16.75
N PHE A 70 -1.39 7.82 15.71
CA PHE A 70 -0.65 9.06 15.52
C PHE A 70 -0.96 10.14 16.56
N SER A 71 -2.13 10.10 17.18
CA SER A 71 -2.45 10.99 18.31
C SER A 71 -1.66 10.66 19.59
N GLY A 72 -1.07 9.46 19.66
CA GLY A 72 -0.40 8.93 20.85
C GLY A 72 -1.36 8.51 21.98
N LYS A 73 -2.64 8.35 21.69
CA LYS A 73 -3.68 7.94 22.65
C LYS A 73 -4.63 6.90 22.03
N PRO A 74 -4.10 5.75 21.55
CA PRO A 74 -4.93 4.71 20.94
C PRO A 74 -5.83 4.04 21.99
N ASP A 75 -7.09 3.80 21.61
CA ASP A 75 -8.01 2.97 22.38
C ASP A 75 -7.93 1.51 21.92
N PHE A 76 -6.96 0.79 22.46
CA PHE A 76 -6.79 -0.64 22.14
C PHE A 76 -7.99 -1.48 22.60
N ALA A 77 -8.75 -1.05 23.63
CA ALA A 77 -9.92 -1.78 24.06
C ALA A 77 -11.06 -1.68 23.03
N ARG A 78 -11.15 -0.55 22.30
CA ARG A 78 -12.04 -0.41 21.15
C ARG A 78 -11.59 -1.33 20.01
N LEU A 79 -10.31 -1.31 19.65
CA LEU A 79 -9.77 -2.14 18.58
C LEU A 79 -10.01 -3.63 18.80
N GLN A 80 -9.87 -4.11 20.06
CA GLN A 80 -10.13 -5.51 20.42
C GLN A 80 -11.60 -5.93 20.32
N LYS A 81 -12.52 -4.97 20.29
CA LYS A 81 -13.97 -5.23 20.16
C LYS A 81 -14.47 -5.18 18.72
N GLU A 82 -13.61 -4.74 17.78
CA GLU A 82 -13.97 -4.72 16.37
C GLU A 82 -14.22 -6.15 15.88
N ALA A 83 -15.30 -6.33 15.15
CA ALA A 83 -15.60 -7.60 14.49
C ALA A 83 -14.78 -7.68 13.21
N TYR A 84 -13.79 -8.55 13.18
CA TYR A 84 -13.02 -8.83 11.96
C TYR A 84 -13.75 -9.90 11.14
N PRO A 85 -13.90 -9.70 9.82
CA PRO A 85 -14.54 -10.72 8.98
C PRO A 85 -13.67 -11.98 8.94
N GLU A 86 -14.34 -13.13 9.08
CA GLU A 86 -13.72 -14.44 8.93
C GLU A 86 -13.58 -14.79 7.44
N LEU A 87 -12.64 -15.67 7.11
CA LEU A 87 -12.51 -16.21 5.77
C LEU A 87 -13.64 -17.18 5.48
N THR A 88 -14.13 -17.18 4.25
CA THR A 88 -15.03 -18.24 3.78
C THR A 88 -14.29 -19.58 3.67
N GLU A 89 -15.03 -20.68 3.57
CA GLU A 89 -14.43 -22.01 3.38
C GLU A 89 -13.56 -22.07 2.11
N GLU A 90 -13.99 -21.42 1.02
CA GLU A 90 -13.24 -21.35 -0.23
C GLU A 90 -11.92 -20.54 -0.07
N GLU A 91 -11.99 -19.39 0.59
CA GLU A 91 -10.82 -18.57 0.87
C GLU A 91 -9.82 -19.28 1.79
N GLN A 92 -10.33 -19.97 2.82
CA GLN A 92 -9.47 -20.74 3.72
C GLN A 92 -8.84 -21.94 2.99
N ALA A 93 -9.60 -22.65 2.17
CA ALA A 93 -9.08 -23.77 1.37
C ALA A 93 -7.98 -23.30 0.39
N PHE A 94 -8.14 -22.11 -0.20
CA PHE A 94 -7.10 -21.53 -1.05
C PHE A 94 -5.83 -21.20 -0.26
N LEU A 95 -5.98 -20.66 0.95
CA LEU A 95 -4.87 -20.32 1.84
C LEU A 95 -4.10 -21.57 2.32
N ASP A 96 -4.82 -22.66 2.61
CA ASP A 96 -4.24 -23.91 3.13
C ASP A 96 -3.71 -24.84 2.04
N GLY A 97 -4.23 -24.74 0.81
CA GLY A 97 -3.82 -25.53 -0.34
C GLY A 97 -2.87 -24.74 -1.26
N PRO A 98 -3.38 -24.05 -2.28
CA PRO A 98 -2.54 -23.42 -3.32
C PRO A 98 -1.48 -22.47 -2.77
N VAL A 99 -1.79 -21.69 -1.73
CA VAL A 99 -0.81 -20.77 -1.13
C VAL A 99 0.30 -21.53 -0.42
N GLU A 100 -0.02 -22.60 0.32
CA GLU A 100 0.99 -23.44 0.97
C GLU A 100 1.88 -24.13 -0.06
N GLU A 101 1.29 -24.69 -1.12
CA GLU A 101 2.05 -25.37 -2.16
C GLU A 101 3.05 -24.46 -2.85
N VAL A 102 2.66 -23.24 -3.25
CA VAL A 102 3.58 -22.30 -3.88
C VAL A 102 4.66 -21.80 -2.91
N CYS A 103 4.34 -21.70 -1.63
CA CYS A 103 5.34 -21.41 -0.59
C CYS A 103 6.37 -22.56 -0.46
N CYS A 104 5.92 -23.81 -0.47
CA CYS A 104 6.81 -24.97 -0.39
C CYS A 104 7.72 -25.11 -1.63
N MET A 105 7.21 -24.78 -2.82
CA MET A 105 8.01 -24.89 -4.07
C MET A 105 8.93 -23.67 -4.32
N THR A 106 8.83 -22.61 -3.53
CA THR A 106 9.62 -21.38 -3.72
C THR A 106 10.80 -21.36 -2.74
N ASP A 107 12.01 -21.33 -3.27
CA ASP A 107 13.24 -21.09 -2.50
C ASP A 107 13.66 -19.62 -2.63
N ASP A 108 13.67 -18.89 -1.51
CA ASP A 108 13.98 -17.46 -1.48
C ASP A 108 15.42 -17.17 -1.93
N TRP A 109 16.37 -18.06 -1.64
CA TRP A 109 17.75 -17.92 -2.08
C TRP A 109 17.90 -18.09 -3.59
N GLU A 110 17.21 -19.06 -4.18
CA GLU A 110 17.19 -19.22 -5.64
C GLU A 110 16.56 -18.01 -6.33
N VAL A 111 15.45 -17.48 -5.79
CA VAL A 111 14.81 -16.25 -6.28
C VAL A 111 15.78 -15.07 -6.21
N PHE A 112 16.52 -14.93 -5.11
CA PHE A 112 17.54 -13.88 -4.98
C PHE A 112 18.67 -14.03 -6.02
N GLN A 113 19.19 -15.23 -6.24
CA GLN A 113 20.25 -15.47 -7.21
C GLN A 113 19.77 -15.26 -8.67
N ARG A 114 18.58 -15.74 -8.97
CA ARG A 114 17.95 -15.62 -10.30
C ARG A 114 17.48 -14.19 -10.60
N ARG A 115 17.23 -13.39 -9.59
CA ARG A 115 16.57 -12.07 -9.66
C ARG A 115 15.14 -12.15 -10.21
N ASP A 116 14.51 -13.30 -10.06
CA ASP A 116 13.14 -13.56 -10.51
C ASP A 116 12.60 -14.84 -9.87
N LEU A 117 11.28 -15.01 -9.86
CA LEU A 117 10.64 -16.29 -9.53
C LEU A 117 11.03 -17.37 -10.57
N SER A 118 10.99 -18.62 -10.14
CA SER A 118 11.19 -19.73 -11.09
C SER A 118 10.07 -19.75 -12.14
N PRO A 119 10.35 -20.26 -13.37
CA PRO A 119 9.28 -20.47 -14.36
C PRO A 119 8.14 -21.34 -13.85
N GLN A 120 8.46 -22.31 -12.99
CA GLN A 120 7.48 -23.19 -12.35
C GLN A 120 6.59 -22.42 -11.37
N SER A 121 7.16 -21.54 -10.52
CA SER A 121 6.37 -20.69 -9.61
C SER A 121 5.48 -19.73 -10.40
N TRP A 122 5.98 -19.11 -11.49
CA TRP A 122 5.19 -18.27 -12.37
C TRP A 122 4.01 -19.02 -12.98
N GLN A 123 4.23 -20.25 -13.46
CA GLN A 123 3.18 -21.08 -14.06
C GLN A 123 2.15 -21.49 -13.01
N TYR A 124 2.60 -21.90 -11.83
CA TYR A 124 1.71 -22.26 -10.72
C TYR A 124 0.80 -21.10 -10.31
N LEU A 125 1.34 -19.88 -10.20
CA LEU A 125 0.54 -18.69 -9.88
C LEU A 125 -0.56 -18.45 -10.94
N ARG A 126 -0.27 -18.67 -12.22
CA ARG A 126 -1.26 -18.55 -13.31
C ARG A 126 -2.34 -19.62 -13.21
N ASP A 127 -1.92 -20.86 -13.08
CA ASP A 127 -2.83 -22.03 -13.12
C ASP A 127 -3.79 -22.06 -11.93
N ASN A 128 -3.41 -21.45 -10.81
CA ASN A 128 -4.20 -21.43 -9.60
C ASN A 128 -4.87 -20.07 -9.32
N GLY A 129 -4.93 -19.14 -10.27
CA GLY A 129 -5.73 -17.92 -10.18
C GLY A 129 -5.19 -16.81 -9.27
N PHE A 130 -3.92 -16.84 -8.87
CA PHE A 130 -3.32 -15.83 -8.00
C PHE A 130 -3.37 -14.40 -8.56
N PHE A 131 -3.48 -14.25 -9.87
CA PHE A 131 -3.56 -12.93 -10.52
C PHE A 131 -4.97 -12.36 -10.59
N GLY A 132 -5.98 -13.18 -10.27
CA GLY A 132 -7.40 -12.82 -10.35
C GLY A 132 -8.14 -12.88 -9.03
N MET A 133 -7.46 -12.76 -7.89
CA MET A 133 -8.11 -12.88 -6.58
C MET A 133 -9.25 -11.87 -6.38
N ILE A 134 -9.09 -10.62 -6.83
CA ILE A 134 -10.12 -9.57 -6.71
C ILE A 134 -11.06 -9.49 -7.91
N ILE A 135 -10.80 -10.23 -8.98
CA ILE A 135 -11.62 -10.20 -10.18
C ILE A 135 -12.87 -11.06 -9.94
N PRO A 136 -14.07 -10.56 -10.29
CA PRO A 136 -15.30 -11.32 -10.13
C PRO A 136 -15.29 -12.67 -10.85
N LYS A 137 -15.99 -13.66 -10.29
CA LYS A 137 -16.08 -15.01 -10.85
C LYS A 137 -16.63 -15.05 -12.28
N GLU A 138 -17.52 -14.11 -12.63
CA GLU A 138 -18.09 -14.00 -13.98
C GLU A 138 -17.03 -13.71 -15.06
N TYR A 139 -15.87 -13.14 -14.65
CA TYR A 139 -14.71 -12.90 -15.53
C TYR A 139 -13.58 -13.90 -15.30
N GLY A 140 -13.83 -14.99 -14.57
CA GLY A 140 -12.86 -16.05 -14.32
C GLY A 140 -11.89 -15.77 -13.17
N GLY A 141 -12.17 -14.79 -12.32
CA GLY A 141 -11.45 -14.53 -11.09
C GLY A 141 -11.99 -15.33 -9.90
N LEU A 142 -11.44 -15.08 -8.72
CA LEU A 142 -11.79 -15.76 -7.48
C LEU A 142 -12.82 -14.99 -6.64
N ASP A 143 -12.98 -13.70 -6.87
CA ASP A 143 -13.91 -12.80 -6.14
C ASP A 143 -13.69 -12.83 -4.62
N PHE A 144 -12.42 -12.85 -4.21
CA PHE A 144 -12.04 -12.95 -2.80
C PHE A 144 -12.21 -11.62 -2.06
N SER A 145 -12.52 -11.75 -0.78
CA SER A 145 -12.60 -10.60 0.12
C SER A 145 -11.24 -9.93 0.32
N PRO A 146 -11.21 -8.62 0.66
CA PRO A 146 -9.96 -7.94 1.02
C PRO A 146 -9.19 -8.63 2.15
N THR A 147 -9.92 -9.25 3.11
CA THR A 147 -9.33 -10.02 4.20
C THR A 147 -8.59 -11.24 3.69
N ALA A 148 -9.18 -11.99 2.76
CA ALA A 148 -8.55 -13.16 2.15
C ALA A 148 -7.32 -12.77 1.33
N VAL A 149 -7.42 -11.74 0.50
CA VAL A 149 -6.27 -11.21 -0.26
C VAL A 149 -5.14 -10.82 0.68
N SER A 150 -5.44 -10.12 1.78
CA SER A 150 -4.45 -9.75 2.79
C SER A 150 -3.79 -10.96 3.44
N ALA A 151 -4.56 -11.99 3.81
CA ALA A 151 -4.04 -13.23 4.41
C ALA A 151 -3.12 -13.98 3.43
N VAL A 152 -3.53 -14.10 2.16
CA VAL A 152 -2.72 -14.73 1.10
C VAL A 152 -1.40 -13.97 0.93
N ILE A 153 -1.44 -12.65 0.76
CA ILE A 153 -0.24 -11.84 0.56
C ILE A 153 0.68 -11.90 1.78
N ALA A 154 0.13 -11.89 2.99
CA ALA A 154 0.91 -12.03 4.22
C ALA A 154 1.66 -13.37 4.25
N LYS A 155 0.99 -14.49 3.93
CA LYS A 155 1.59 -15.83 3.90
C LYS A 155 2.66 -15.94 2.81
N LEU A 156 2.38 -15.50 1.58
CA LEU A 156 3.36 -15.49 0.48
C LEU A 156 4.60 -14.65 0.82
N SER A 157 4.39 -13.45 1.38
CA SER A 157 5.49 -12.53 1.73
C SER A 157 6.32 -13.04 2.91
N SER A 158 5.73 -13.81 3.82
CA SER A 158 6.46 -14.43 4.93
C SER A 158 7.44 -15.50 4.43
N ARG A 159 7.17 -16.13 3.28
CA ARG A 159 8.07 -17.09 2.63
C ARG A 159 9.10 -16.42 1.74
N CYS A 160 8.63 -15.53 0.84
CA CYS A 160 9.46 -14.85 -0.14
C CYS A 160 8.79 -13.53 -0.56
N ILE A 161 9.43 -12.39 -0.30
CA ILE A 161 8.85 -11.07 -0.61
C ILE A 161 8.56 -10.90 -2.10
N PRO A 162 9.45 -11.25 -3.06
CA PRO A 162 9.14 -11.22 -4.48
C PRO A 162 7.90 -12.02 -4.87
N LEU A 163 7.66 -13.18 -4.25
CA LEU A 163 6.46 -13.99 -4.46
C LEU A 163 5.20 -13.23 -4.04
N GLY A 164 5.21 -12.67 -2.82
CA GLY A 164 4.10 -11.87 -2.31
C GLY A 164 3.82 -10.65 -3.18
N ILE A 165 4.84 -9.88 -3.57
CA ILE A 165 4.69 -8.71 -4.43
C ILE A 165 4.13 -9.10 -5.81
N THR A 166 4.57 -10.21 -6.39
CA THR A 166 4.09 -10.67 -7.69
C THR A 166 2.59 -10.96 -7.69
N ALA A 167 2.07 -11.56 -6.62
CA ALA A 167 0.63 -11.78 -6.45
C ALA A 167 -0.13 -10.51 -6.00
N MET A 168 0.50 -9.64 -5.20
CA MET A 168 -0.13 -8.44 -4.64
C MET A 168 -0.48 -7.42 -5.73
N LEU A 169 0.42 -7.15 -6.65
CA LEU A 169 0.25 -6.04 -7.61
C LEU A 169 -0.97 -6.20 -8.53
N PRO A 170 -1.25 -7.39 -9.10
CA PRO A 170 -2.46 -7.62 -9.88
C PRO A 170 -3.76 -7.48 -9.07
N ASN A 171 -3.69 -7.68 -7.75
CA ASN A 171 -4.81 -7.70 -6.83
C ASN A 171 -4.87 -6.45 -5.92
N SER A 172 -4.23 -5.38 -6.30
CA SER A 172 -4.28 -4.08 -5.62
C SER A 172 -4.91 -3.01 -6.52
N LEU A 173 -4.94 -1.75 -6.04
CA LEU A 173 -5.38 -0.63 -6.87
C LEU A 173 -4.56 -0.57 -8.16
N GLY A 174 -5.20 -0.89 -9.26
CA GLY A 174 -4.54 -0.97 -10.57
C GLY A 174 -5.50 -1.32 -11.69
N PRO A 175 -5.00 -1.76 -12.85
CA PRO A 175 -5.83 -2.00 -14.03
C PRO A 175 -7.02 -2.92 -13.79
N ALA A 176 -6.86 -4.02 -13.04
CA ALA A 176 -7.96 -4.96 -12.80
C ALA A 176 -9.10 -4.33 -12.01
N GLU A 177 -8.82 -3.72 -10.86
CA GLU A 177 -9.83 -3.09 -10.00
C GLU A 177 -10.49 -1.89 -10.70
N LEU A 178 -9.69 -1.06 -11.37
CA LEU A 178 -10.21 0.08 -12.13
C LEU A 178 -11.12 -0.35 -13.28
N LEU A 179 -10.80 -1.44 -13.97
CA LEU A 179 -11.66 -2.01 -15.01
C LEU A 179 -12.97 -2.56 -14.41
N VAL A 180 -12.91 -3.27 -13.29
CA VAL A 180 -14.13 -3.77 -12.60
C VAL A 180 -15.08 -2.63 -12.29
N HIS A 181 -14.58 -1.50 -11.78
CA HIS A 181 -15.44 -0.38 -11.37
C HIS A 181 -15.80 0.58 -12.50
N TYR A 182 -14.88 0.88 -13.42
CA TYR A 182 -15.01 1.99 -14.37
C TYR A 182 -14.87 1.56 -15.84
N GLY A 183 -14.48 0.31 -16.12
CA GLY A 183 -14.34 -0.18 -17.48
C GLY A 183 -15.69 -0.28 -18.21
N THR A 184 -15.70 -0.10 -19.52
CA THR A 184 -16.85 -0.46 -20.36
C THR A 184 -17.07 -1.98 -20.37
N ASP A 185 -18.27 -2.43 -20.72
CA ASP A 185 -18.58 -3.85 -20.82
C ASP A 185 -17.62 -4.59 -21.79
N GLU A 186 -17.25 -3.94 -22.88
CA GLU A 186 -16.31 -4.49 -23.86
C GLU A 186 -14.91 -4.62 -23.25
N GLN A 187 -14.43 -3.61 -22.55
CA GLN A 187 -13.15 -3.65 -21.84
C GLN A 187 -13.12 -4.74 -20.76
N LYS A 188 -14.18 -4.83 -19.95
CA LYS A 188 -14.31 -5.86 -18.92
C LYS A 188 -14.27 -7.25 -19.52
N LYS A 189 -15.09 -7.53 -20.53
CA LYS A 189 -15.16 -8.84 -21.19
C LYS A 189 -13.87 -9.23 -21.89
N THR A 190 -13.11 -8.25 -22.40
CA THR A 190 -11.88 -8.51 -23.13
C THR A 190 -10.68 -8.66 -22.19
N LEU A 191 -10.54 -7.79 -21.20
CA LEU A 191 -9.31 -7.67 -20.41
C LEU A 191 -9.35 -8.46 -19.09
N LEU A 192 -10.49 -8.46 -18.36
CA LEU A 192 -10.56 -9.11 -17.05
C LEU A 192 -10.28 -10.61 -17.11
N PRO A 193 -10.80 -11.40 -18.05
CA PRO A 193 -10.46 -12.82 -18.14
C PRO A 193 -8.98 -13.09 -18.43
N ARG A 194 -8.33 -12.21 -19.18
CA ARG A 194 -6.90 -12.33 -19.50
C ARG A 194 -6.02 -11.98 -18.30
N LEU A 195 -6.44 -10.96 -17.51
CA LEU A 195 -5.81 -10.59 -16.26
C LEU A 195 -5.99 -11.70 -15.22
N ALA A 196 -7.20 -12.22 -15.03
CA ALA A 196 -7.48 -13.31 -14.10
C ALA A 196 -6.63 -14.56 -14.37
N ALA A 197 -6.51 -14.93 -15.65
CA ALA A 197 -5.69 -16.05 -16.07
C ALA A 197 -4.17 -15.77 -16.08
N GLY A 198 -3.72 -14.58 -15.68
CA GLY A 198 -2.31 -14.19 -15.73
C GLY A 198 -1.70 -14.22 -17.14
N LYS A 199 -2.52 -14.18 -18.19
CA LYS A 199 -2.07 -13.98 -19.58
C LYS A 199 -1.59 -12.55 -19.81
N GLU A 200 -2.21 -11.62 -19.10
CA GLU A 200 -1.77 -10.25 -19.01
C GLU A 200 -1.33 -9.96 -17.57
N ILE A 201 -0.19 -9.32 -17.41
CA ILE A 201 0.34 -8.89 -16.12
C ILE A 201 0.20 -7.38 -16.04
N PRO A 202 -0.57 -6.85 -15.09
CA PRO A 202 -0.77 -5.42 -14.95
C PRO A 202 0.35 -4.76 -14.16
N CYS A 203 0.63 -3.49 -14.45
CA CYS A 203 1.27 -2.57 -13.52
C CYS A 203 0.55 -1.22 -13.55
N PHE A 204 0.77 -0.41 -12.51
CA PHE A 204 0.08 0.88 -12.37
C PHE A 204 1.07 2.04 -12.23
N ALA A 205 1.17 2.86 -13.28
CA ALA A 205 2.01 4.05 -13.32
C ALA A 205 1.30 5.23 -12.65
N LEU A 206 1.33 5.27 -11.32
CA LEU A 206 0.77 6.33 -10.49
C LEU A 206 1.87 7.32 -10.05
N THR A 207 2.91 6.81 -9.40
CA THR A 207 3.96 7.60 -8.73
C THR A 207 4.76 8.44 -9.69
N GLU A 208 5.06 9.68 -9.28
CA GLU A 208 5.90 10.64 -9.99
C GLU A 208 7.06 11.11 -9.10
N PRO A 209 8.09 11.79 -9.65
CA PRO A 209 9.19 12.33 -8.84
C PRO A 209 8.75 13.22 -7.69
N HIS A 210 7.60 13.91 -7.82
CA HIS A 210 7.08 14.88 -6.87
C HIS A 210 5.72 14.49 -6.27
N ALA A 211 5.18 13.34 -6.62
CA ALA A 211 3.88 12.86 -6.15
C ALA A 211 3.94 11.36 -5.85
N GLY A 212 4.01 11.03 -4.57
CA GLY A 212 3.91 9.68 -4.04
C GLY A 212 2.60 9.50 -3.29
N SER A 213 2.63 9.68 -1.96
CA SER A 213 1.43 9.58 -1.10
C SER A 213 0.34 10.60 -1.46
N ASP A 214 0.73 11.80 -1.92
CA ASP A 214 -0.18 12.78 -2.51
C ASP A 214 -0.45 12.44 -3.98
N ALA A 215 -1.24 11.40 -4.23
CA ALA A 215 -1.63 11.00 -5.58
C ALA A 215 -2.41 12.09 -6.34
N GLY A 216 -3.13 12.97 -5.64
CA GLY A 216 -3.80 14.13 -6.23
C GLY A 216 -2.84 15.18 -6.78
N GLY A 217 -1.59 15.19 -6.29
CA GLY A 217 -0.53 16.12 -6.71
C GLY A 217 0.17 15.75 -8.02
N ILE A 218 -0.21 14.66 -8.72
CA ILE A 218 0.41 14.25 -10.00
C ILE A 218 0.38 15.38 -11.03
N ARG A 219 1.42 15.48 -11.83
CA ARG A 219 1.60 16.47 -12.90
C ARG A 219 1.39 15.91 -14.29
N ALA A 220 1.41 14.60 -14.45
CA ALA A 220 1.09 13.93 -15.71
C ALA A 220 -0.24 14.47 -16.25
N ASN A 221 -0.27 14.81 -17.51
CA ASN A 221 -1.44 15.37 -18.16
C ASN A 221 -1.64 14.77 -19.55
N GLY A 222 -2.92 14.59 -19.92
CA GLY A 222 -3.36 14.19 -21.23
C GLY A 222 -4.27 15.26 -21.81
N VAL A 223 -3.99 15.73 -23.00
CA VAL A 223 -4.83 16.71 -23.73
C VAL A 223 -5.46 16.01 -24.91
N VAL A 224 -6.79 16.03 -24.94
CA VAL A 224 -7.56 15.47 -26.06
C VAL A 224 -7.56 16.47 -27.22
N PHE A 225 -7.44 15.97 -28.43
CA PHE A 225 -7.53 16.77 -29.64
C PHE A 225 -8.02 15.93 -30.83
N LYS A 226 -8.51 16.57 -31.87
CA LYS A 226 -8.88 15.91 -33.12
C LYS A 226 -7.67 15.86 -34.07
N GLY A 227 -7.35 14.68 -34.57
CA GLY A 227 -6.39 14.52 -35.66
C GLY A 227 -6.84 15.13 -36.97
N GLN A 228 -5.96 15.16 -37.95
CA GLN A 228 -6.27 15.72 -39.29
C GLN A 228 -7.43 15.00 -40.00
N ASP A 229 -7.61 13.71 -39.69
CA ASP A 229 -8.67 12.82 -40.20
C ASP A 229 -9.95 12.86 -39.35
N GLY A 230 -10.00 13.73 -38.32
CA GLY A 230 -11.12 13.81 -37.37
C GLY A 230 -11.08 12.77 -36.26
N THR A 231 -10.10 11.87 -36.23
CA THR A 231 -9.93 10.86 -35.18
C THR A 231 -9.64 11.55 -33.84
N LEU A 232 -10.29 11.07 -32.78
CA LEU A 232 -10.04 11.54 -31.42
C LEU A 232 -8.66 10.99 -30.97
N MET A 233 -7.77 11.89 -30.60
CA MET A 233 -6.42 11.61 -30.16
C MET A 233 -6.14 12.23 -28.81
N MET A 234 -5.14 11.72 -28.10
CA MET A 234 -4.66 12.29 -26.84
C MET A 234 -3.15 12.44 -26.87
N ARG A 235 -2.67 13.61 -26.47
CA ARG A 235 -1.26 13.85 -26.22
C ARG A 235 -1.00 13.72 -24.73
N LEU A 236 -0.26 12.69 -24.37
CA LEU A 236 0.12 12.39 -22.98
C LEU A 236 1.53 12.88 -22.71
N ASN A 237 1.70 13.65 -21.63
CA ASN A 237 2.98 14.09 -21.11
C ASN A 237 3.12 13.62 -19.66
N MET A 238 4.11 12.77 -19.36
CA MET A 238 4.28 12.17 -18.05
C MET A 238 5.73 11.82 -17.75
N GLU A 239 6.06 11.82 -16.46
CA GLU A 239 7.28 11.23 -15.91
C GLU A 239 6.90 10.36 -14.72
N LYS A 240 6.99 9.04 -14.88
CA LYS A 240 6.61 8.05 -13.87
C LYS A 240 7.85 7.34 -13.33
N ARG A 241 7.83 6.97 -12.02
CA ARG A 241 8.95 6.27 -11.37
C ARG A 241 8.45 5.25 -10.36
N TYR A 242 9.32 4.28 -10.03
CA TYR A 242 9.02 3.21 -9.06
C TYR A 242 7.80 2.37 -9.44
N ILE A 243 7.62 2.07 -10.73
CA ILE A 243 6.49 1.29 -11.21
C ILE A 243 6.80 -0.20 -11.05
N THR A 244 6.30 -0.77 -9.98
CA THR A 244 6.51 -2.18 -9.64
C THR A 244 5.92 -3.08 -10.71
N LEU A 245 6.62 -4.17 -11.05
CA LEU A 245 6.34 -5.11 -12.14
C LEU A 245 6.40 -4.50 -13.56
N ALA A 246 6.78 -3.24 -13.77
CA ALA A 246 6.83 -2.64 -15.11
C ALA A 246 7.67 -3.44 -16.12
N SER A 247 8.75 -4.09 -15.67
CA SER A 247 9.60 -4.93 -16.53
C SER A 247 8.95 -6.25 -16.97
N ARG A 248 7.85 -6.64 -16.33
CA ARG A 248 7.08 -7.87 -16.60
C ARG A 248 5.69 -7.59 -17.13
N ALA A 249 5.24 -6.34 -16.99
CA ALA A 249 3.88 -5.94 -17.34
C ALA A 249 3.62 -6.02 -18.84
N THR A 250 2.44 -6.47 -19.19
CA THR A 250 1.88 -6.46 -20.54
C THR A 250 0.77 -5.41 -20.67
N ILE A 251 0.21 -4.99 -19.51
CA ILE A 251 -0.78 -3.91 -19.44
C ILE A 251 -0.28 -2.84 -18.45
N LEU A 252 -0.21 -1.60 -18.92
CA LEU A 252 0.17 -0.44 -18.13
C LEU A 252 -1.05 0.45 -17.89
N GLY A 253 -1.54 0.49 -16.65
CA GLY A 253 -2.44 1.54 -16.20
C GLY A 253 -1.67 2.82 -15.94
N VAL A 254 -2.12 3.95 -16.48
CA VAL A 254 -1.48 5.25 -16.31
C VAL A 254 -2.44 6.24 -15.67
N ALA A 255 -2.05 6.80 -14.53
CA ALA A 255 -2.78 7.88 -13.89
C ALA A 255 -2.27 9.23 -14.41
N PHE A 256 -3.18 10.08 -14.88
CA PHE A 256 -2.90 11.44 -15.35
C PHE A 256 -4.13 12.34 -15.23
N LYS A 257 -3.93 13.65 -15.32
CA LYS A 257 -5.03 14.63 -15.39
C LYS A 257 -5.44 14.82 -16.82
N LEU A 258 -6.73 14.57 -17.13
CA LEU A 258 -7.28 14.74 -18.47
C LEU A 258 -7.79 16.16 -18.67
N SER A 259 -7.47 16.75 -19.81
CA SER A 259 -8.03 18.02 -20.29
C SER A 259 -8.63 17.83 -21.67
N ASP A 260 -9.85 18.33 -21.83
CA ASP A 260 -10.56 18.44 -23.10
C ASP A 260 -10.83 19.94 -23.34
N PRO A 261 -9.99 20.63 -24.13
CA PRO A 261 -10.05 22.06 -24.33
C PRO A 261 -11.21 22.52 -25.23
#